data_defaf1f1efdb677cc711730b4cb2e480
#
_entry.id   defaf1f1efdb677cc711730b4cb2e480
#
_cell.length_a   1.000
_cell.length_b   1.000
_cell.length_c   1.000
_cell.angle_alpha   90.00
_cell.angle_beta   90.00
_cell.angle_gamma   90.00
#
_symmetry.space_group_name_H-M   'P 1'
#
loop_
_entity.id
_entity.type
_entity.pdbx_description
1 polymer ?
#
loop_
_entity_poly.entity_id
_entity_poly.type
_entity_poly.pdbx_seq_one_letter_code
_entity_poly.pdbx_strand_id
1 'polypeptide(L)'
;MPKRGFSDPSIAVAALGVNAEALETQLKTFGFIFEQMCARDLRAYTPGFGNHLSYYRDRYGLEADLVLHLDDGRYALIECKLGSREVEEGAKHLLEIKRLIQVHNKTEKQVPLREPDLMIVMTGGYMAYTRPDGVKVIPLACLKD
;
A
#
# COMPACT_ATOMS: atom_id res chain seq x y z
N MET A 1 3.62 16.86 5.81
CA MET A 1 4.31 16.29 6.98
C MET A 1 4.77 14.88 6.66
N PRO A 2 6.03 14.49 6.94
CA PRO A 2 6.46 13.12 6.66
C PRO A 2 5.69 12.12 7.54
N LYS A 3 5.25 11.02 6.93
CA LYS A 3 4.61 9.90 7.64
C LYS A 3 5.70 9.19 8.47
N ARG A 4 5.46 8.99 9.75
CA ARG A 4 6.39 8.30 10.63
C ARG A 4 5.73 7.02 11.14
N GLY A 5 6.48 5.94 11.16
CA GLY A 5 6.06 4.66 11.69
C GLY A 5 7.19 4.00 12.47
N PHE A 6 6.86 3.02 13.28
CA PHE A 6 7.85 2.18 13.94
C PHE A 6 8.48 1.20 12.93
N SER A 7 9.72 0.83 13.15
CA SER A 7 10.40 -0.19 12.33
C SER A 7 9.77 -1.57 12.48
N ASP A 8 9.16 -1.85 13.62
CA ASP A 8 8.39 -3.04 13.89
C ASP A 8 7.04 -2.68 14.53
N PRO A 9 5.91 -3.15 14.02
CA PRO A 9 4.57 -2.86 14.56
C PRO A 9 4.36 -3.39 15.99
N SER A 10 5.12 -4.38 16.45
CA SER A 10 5.06 -4.87 17.82
C SER A 10 5.44 -3.79 18.84
N ILE A 11 6.34 -2.88 18.47
CA ILE A 11 6.71 -1.73 19.30
C ILE A 11 5.51 -0.80 19.46
N ALA A 12 4.75 -0.55 18.39
CA ALA A 12 3.55 0.27 18.44
C ALA A 12 2.48 -0.38 19.32
N VAL A 13 2.25 -1.68 19.19
CA VAL A 13 1.31 -2.45 20.02
C VAL A 13 1.70 -2.36 21.50
N ALA A 14 2.98 -2.57 21.82
CA ALA A 14 3.48 -2.47 23.20
C ALA A 14 3.35 -1.04 23.74
N ALA A 15 3.68 -0.03 22.96
CA ALA A 15 3.58 1.38 23.37
C ALA A 15 2.13 1.83 23.62
N LEU A 16 1.18 1.29 22.84
CA LEU A 16 -0.25 1.56 23.02
C LEU A 16 -0.86 0.77 24.19
N GLY A 17 -0.18 -0.26 24.68
CA GLY A 17 -0.69 -1.13 25.72
C GLY A 17 -1.91 -1.95 25.29
N VAL A 18 -2.05 -2.23 23.97
CA VAL A 18 -3.18 -2.97 23.42
C VAL A 18 -2.80 -4.45 23.21
N ASN A 19 -3.79 -5.32 23.33
CA ASN A 19 -3.67 -6.74 23.00
C ASN A 19 -4.49 -7.06 21.72
N ALA A 20 -4.45 -8.30 21.28
CA ALA A 20 -5.17 -8.75 20.08
C ALA A 20 -6.68 -8.48 20.18
N GLU A 21 -7.29 -8.77 21.32
CA GLU A 21 -8.72 -8.56 21.56
C GLU A 21 -9.12 -7.08 21.48
N ALA A 22 -8.28 -6.19 22.04
CA ALA A 22 -8.48 -4.75 21.93
C ALA A 22 -8.37 -4.27 20.47
N LEU A 23 -7.43 -4.82 19.68
CA LEU A 23 -7.29 -4.47 18.28
C LEU A 23 -8.51 -4.92 17.44
N GLU A 24 -9.10 -6.07 17.73
CA GLU A 24 -10.32 -6.54 17.04
C GLU A 24 -11.51 -5.60 17.26
N THR A 25 -11.56 -4.90 18.37
CA THR A 25 -12.60 -3.91 18.66
C THR A 25 -12.25 -2.51 18.16
N GLN A 26 -10.97 -2.23 17.95
CA GLN A 26 -10.43 -0.94 17.50
C GLN A 26 -9.91 -1.01 16.06
N LEU A 27 -10.81 -1.28 15.11
CA LEU A 27 -10.45 -1.55 13.71
C LEU A 27 -9.61 -0.45 13.05
N LYS A 28 -9.78 0.81 13.43
CA LYS A 28 -8.96 1.92 12.92
C LYS A 28 -7.49 1.79 13.35
N THR A 29 -7.27 1.49 14.62
CA THR A 29 -5.94 1.25 15.17
C THR A 29 -5.33 0.00 14.55
N PHE A 30 -6.12 -1.07 14.43
CA PHE A 30 -5.69 -2.31 13.79
C PHE A 30 -5.30 -2.10 12.33
N GLY A 31 -6.08 -1.33 11.56
CA GLY A 31 -5.76 -0.99 10.17
C GLY A 31 -4.42 -0.27 10.05
N PHE A 32 -4.14 0.67 10.96
CA PHE A 32 -2.85 1.36 11.01
C PHE A 32 -1.68 0.41 11.34
N ILE A 33 -1.87 -0.48 12.31
CA ILE A 33 -0.87 -1.52 12.64
C ILE A 33 -0.64 -2.47 11.46
N PHE A 34 -1.71 -2.86 10.77
CA PHE A 34 -1.64 -3.71 9.59
C PHE A 34 -0.84 -3.04 8.45
N GLU A 35 -1.07 -1.77 8.19
CA GLU A 35 -0.27 -1.01 7.21
C GLU A 35 1.22 -1.03 7.56
N GLN A 36 1.58 -0.88 8.85
CA GLN A 36 2.96 -0.97 9.31
C GLN A 36 3.55 -2.39 9.13
N MET A 37 2.75 -3.44 9.33
CA MET A 37 3.16 -4.82 9.03
C MET A 37 3.45 -5.00 7.53
N CYS A 38 2.58 -4.52 6.68
CA CYS A 38 2.78 -4.56 5.23
C CYS A 38 4.08 -3.86 4.83
N ALA A 39 4.34 -2.67 5.37
CA ALA A 39 5.56 -1.91 5.10
C ALA A 39 6.82 -2.64 5.57
N ARG A 40 6.79 -3.26 6.76
CA ARG A 40 7.89 -4.04 7.30
C ARG A 40 8.20 -5.27 6.42
N ASP A 41 7.17 -6.04 6.10
CA ASP A 41 7.32 -7.29 5.38
C ASP A 41 7.75 -7.05 3.93
N LEU A 42 7.21 -6.03 3.26
CA LEU A 42 7.68 -5.63 1.94
C LEU A 42 9.18 -5.26 1.97
N ARG A 43 9.65 -4.52 2.98
CA ARG A 43 11.08 -4.22 3.11
C ARG A 43 11.92 -5.48 3.32
N ALA A 44 11.41 -6.45 4.07
CA ALA A 44 12.11 -7.71 4.34
C ALA A 44 12.19 -8.61 3.11
N TYR A 45 11.12 -8.67 2.31
CA TYR A 45 11.02 -9.58 1.16
C TYR A 45 11.46 -8.98 -0.18
N THR A 46 11.89 -7.74 -0.21
CA THR A 46 12.40 -7.08 -1.42
C THR A 46 13.88 -6.65 -1.33
N PRO A 47 14.79 -7.34 -0.62
CA PRO A 47 16.20 -6.98 -0.61
C PRO A 47 16.79 -7.17 -2.01
N GLY A 48 17.50 -6.18 -2.54
CA GLY A 48 18.14 -6.26 -3.83
C GLY A 48 17.34 -5.78 -5.05
N PHE A 49 16.10 -5.33 -4.85
CA PHE A 49 15.29 -4.68 -5.90
C PHE A 49 15.31 -3.14 -5.81
N GLY A 50 16.37 -2.55 -5.27
CA GLY A 50 16.48 -1.12 -5.07
C GLY A 50 15.64 -0.55 -3.94
N ASN A 51 14.89 -1.36 -3.33
CA ASN A 51 14.17 -1.30 -2.05
C ASN A 51 13.80 0.10 -1.50
N HIS A 52 13.29 0.96 -2.36
CA HIS A 52 12.71 2.21 -1.93
C HIS A 52 11.21 2.07 -1.73
N LEU A 53 10.81 1.97 -0.47
CA LEU A 53 9.42 2.03 -0.08
C LEU A 53 9.11 3.47 0.36
N SER A 54 8.21 4.12 -0.33
CA SER A 54 7.68 5.44 -0.02
C SER A 54 6.17 5.40 0.10
N TYR A 55 5.55 6.55 0.31
CA TYR A 55 4.10 6.71 0.27
C TYR A 55 3.76 7.88 -0.65
N TYR A 56 2.55 7.89 -1.17
CA TYR A 56 2.03 8.99 -1.97
C TYR A 56 0.83 9.62 -1.29
N ARG A 57 0.82 10.95 -1.25
CA ARG A 57 -0.35 11.72 -0.83
C ARG A 57 -0.35 13.04 -1.57
N ASP A 58 -1.45 13.35 -2.22
CA ASP A 58 -1.64 14.63 -2.87
C ASP A 58 -2.28 15.67 -1.92
N ARG A 59 -2.38 16.91 -2.41
CA ARG A 59 -2.99 18.01 -1.66
C ARG A 59 -4.51 17.89 -1.49
N TYR A 60 -5.15 17.00 -2.22
CA TYR A 60 -6.60 16.75 -2.16
C TYR A 60 -6.96 15.56 -1.29
N GLY A 61 -5.97 14.91 -0.71
CA GLY A 61 -6.15 13.78 0.20
C GLY A 61 -6.19 12.41 -0.49
N LEU A 62 -5.96 12.34 -1.81
CA LEU A 62 -5.78 11.07 -2.49
C LEU A 62 -4.40 10.51 -2.11
N GLU A 63 -4.37 9.27 -1.66
CA GLU A 63 -3.14 8.65 -1.18
C GLU A 63 -3.01 7.20 -1.66
N ALA A 64 -1.76 6.74 -1.78
CA ALA A 64 -1.41 5.34 -1.76
C ALA A 64 -0.58 5.09 -0.49
N ASP A 65 -0.96 4.08 0.26
CA ASP A 65 -0.34 3.78 1.55
C ASP A 65 1.15 3.49 1.39
N LEU A 66 1.51 2.77 0.33
CA LEU A 66 2.89 2.43 0.01
C LEU A 66 3.14 2.54 -1.50
N VAL A 67 4.35 2.93 -1.84
CA VAL A 67 4.86 2.91 -3.22
C VAL A 67 6.18 2.16 -3.20
N LEU A 68 6.23 1.02 -3.87
CA LEU A 68 7.43 0.20 -4.01
C LEU A 68 8.14 0.56 -5.32
N HIS A 69 9.34 1.10 -5.22
CA HIS A 69 10.17 1.48 -6.37
C HIS A 69 11.22 0.41 -6.66
N LEU A 70 11.43 0.15 -7.94
CA LEU A 70 12.51 -0.70 -8.43
C LEU A 70 13.63 0.15 -9.04
N ASP A 71 14.86 -0.37 -9.06
CA ASP A 71 16.04 0.35 -9.57
C ASP A 71 15.94 0.71 -11.06
N ASP A 72 15.15 -0.02 -11.82
CA ASP A 72 14.93 0.22 -13.25
C ASP A 72 13.83 1.25 -13.54
N GLY A 73 13.31 1.91 -12.50
CA GLY A 73 12.26 2.93 -12.61
C GLY A 73 10.83 2.39 -12.62
N ARG A 74 10.64 1.06 -12.61
CA ARG A 74 9.31 0.48 -12.37
C ARG A 74 8.86 0.73 -10.94
N TYR A 75 7.55 0.77 -10.75
CA TYR A 75 6.98 0.93 -9.41
C TYR A 75 5.61 0.31 -9.28
N ALA A 76 5.27 -0.06 -8.06
CA ALA A 76 3.95 -0.53 -7.67
C ALA A 76 3.29 0.47 -6.71
N LEU A 77 2.00 0.73 -6.93
CA LEU A 77 1.14 1.42 -5.96
C LEU A 77 0.44 0.38 -5.10
N ILE A 78 0.42 0.60 -3.80
CA ILE A 78 -0.12 -0.37 -2.83
C ILE A 78 -1.04 0.34 -1.85
N GLU A 79 -2.26 -0.19 -1.70
CA GLU A 79 -3.19 0.12 -0.63
C GLU A 79 -3.23 -1.05 0.37
N CYS A 80 -3.28 -0.74 1.65
CA CYS A 80 -3.36 -1.72 2.73
C CYS A 80 -4.76 -1.70 3.33
N LYS A 81 -5.53 -2.77 3.14
CA LYS A 81 -6.90 -2.90 3.64
C LYS A 81 -7.02 -4.18 4.47
N LEU A 82 -7.38 -4.04 5.74
CA LEU A 82 -7.45 -5.16 6.67
C LEU A 82 -8.48 -6.21 6.23
N GLY A 83 -9.66 -5.75 5.82
CA GLY A 83 -10.78 -6.60 5.45
C GLY A 83 -11.07 -6.65 3.95
N SER A 84 -11.69 -7.73 3.50
CA SER A 84 -12.10 -7.91 2.10
C SER A 84 -13.15 -6.91 1.63
N ARG A 85 -13.96 -6.37 2.54
CA ARG A 85 -14.99 -5.36 2.22
C ARG A 85 -14.39 -4.03 1.77
N GLU A 86 -13.15 -3.73 2.14
CA GLU A 86 -12.47 -2.49 1.84
C GLU A 86 -11.63 -2.56 0.56
N VAL A 87 -11.53 -3.73 -0.07
CA VAL A 87 -10.76 -3.95 -1.30
C VAL A 87 -11.24 -3.04 -2.43
N GLU A 88 -12.56 -2.87 -2.57
CA GLU A 88 -13.15 -2.02 -3.61
C GLU A 88 -12.72 -0.55 -3.47
N GLU A 89 -12.70 -0.05 -2.24
CA GLU A 89 -12.24 1.32 -1.94
C GLU A 89 -10.74 1.47 -2.26
N GLY A 90 -9.91 0.53 -1.82
CA GLY A 90 -8.47 0.54 -2.11
C GLY A 90 -8.20 0.51 -3.61
N ALA A 91 -8.89 -0.35 -4.36
CA ALA A 91 -8.76 -0.42 -5.81
C ALA A 91 -9.15 0.89 -6.50
N LYS A 92 -10.24 1.55 -6.06
CA LYS A 92 -10.66 2.86 -6.57
C LYS A 92 -9.58 3.93 -6.39
N HIS A 93 -8.95 4.00 -5.23
CA HIS A 93 -7.87 4.95 -4.97
C HIS A 93 -6.70 4.75 -5.94
N LEU A 94 -6.25 3.50 -6.12
CA LEU A 94 -5.15 3.17 -7.02
C LEU A 94 -5.48 3.52 -8.48
N LEU A 95 -6.67 3.16 -8.94
CA LEU A 95 -7.15 3.46 -10.28
C LEU A 95 -7.28 4.97 -10.52
N GLU A 96 -7.71 5.73 -9.52
CA GLU A 96 -7.80 7.18 -9.62
C GLU A 96 -6.42 7.83 -9.73
N ILE A 97 -5.42 7.36 -8.98
CA ILE A 97 -4.03 7.84 -9.13
C ILE A 97 -3.54 7.57 -10.56
N LYS A 98 -3.76 6.36 -11.08
CA LYS A 98 -3.40 6.02 -12.46
C LYS A 98 -4.11 6.92 -13.47
N ARG A 99 -5.40 7.15 -13.31
CA ARG A 99 -6.19 8.05 -14.17
C ARG A 99 -5.63 9.47 -14.19
N LEU A 100 -5.26 10.01 -13.03
CA LEU A 100 -4.67 11.35 -12.91
C LEU A 100 -3.33 11.44 -13.64
N ILE A 101 -2.49 10.41 -13.54
CA ILE A 101 -1.23 10.33 -14.31
C ILE A 101 -1.52 10.37 -15.81
N GLN A 102 -2.49 9.59 -16.27
CA GLN A 102 -2.88 9.56 -17.69
C GLN A 102 -3.41 10.91 -18.19
N VAL A 103 -4.22 11.59 -17.37
CA VAL A 103 -4.72 12.95 -17.69
C VAL A 103 -3.56 13.93 -17.78
N HIS A 104 -2.66 13.90 -16.79
CA HIS A 104 -1.45 14.73 -16.82
C HIS A 104 -0.63 14.52 -18.10
N ASN A 105 -0.38 13.28 -18.46
CA ASN A 105 0.39 12.94 -19.66
C ASN A 105 -0.26 13.40 -20.97
N LYS A 106 -1.57 13.58 -20.99
CA LYS A 106 -2.31 14.08 -22.17
C LYS A 106 -2.31 15.62 -22.26
N THR A 107 -2.23 16.31 -21.12
CA THR A 107 -2.40 17.77 -21.03
C THR A 107 -1.09 18.51 -20.94
N GLU A 108 -0.06 17.91 -20.35
CA GLU A 108 1.24 18.54 -20.16
C GLU A 108 2.17 18.31 -21.36
N LYS A 109 2.91 19.36 -21.73
CA LYS A 109 3.94 19.29 -22.78
C LYS A 109 5.32 18.83 -22.27
N GLN A 110 5.40 18.48 -20.99
CA GLN A 110 6.62 18.01 -20.34
C GLN A 110 6.81 16.50 -20.51
N VAL A 111 7.94 15.99 -20.02
CA VAL A 111 8.21 14.55 -20.03
C VAL A 111 7.08 13.79 -19.33
N PRO A 112 6.48 12.79 -20.00
CA PRO A 112 5.37 12.05 -19.41
C PRO A 112 5.79 11.32 -18.12
N LEU A 113 4.90 11.31 -17.15
CA LEU A 113 5.05 10.50 -15.95
C LEU A 113 4.85 9.02 -16.29
N ARG A 114 5.68 8.16 -15.74
CA ARG A 114 5.48 6.71 -15.88
C ARG A 114 4.20 6.29 -15.16
N GLU A 115 3.37 5.50 -15.82
CA GLU A 115 2.24 4.84 -15.18
C GLU A 115 2.72 3.74 -14.22
N PRO A 116 1.95 3.41 -13.16
CA PRO A 116 2.31 2.30 -12.28
C PRO A 116 2.33 0.98 -13.06
N ASP A 117 3.36 0.19 -12.84
CA ASP A 117 3.51 -1.15 -13.44
C ASP A 117 2.60 -2.18 -12.75
N LEU A 118 2.37 -2.00 -11.46
CA LEU A 118 1.45 -2.80 -10.65
C LEU A 118 0.61 -1.92 -9.74
N MET A 119 -0.62 -2.35 -9.51
CA MET A 119 -1.52 -1.81 -8.49
C MET A 119 -1.98 -2.96 -7.61
N ILE A 120 -1.73 -2.86 -6.31
CA ILE A 120 -1.92 -3.94 -5.35
C ILE A 120 -2.76 -3.45 -4.18
N VAL A 121 -3.79 -4.21 -3.81
CA VAL A 121 -4.45 -4.10 -2.52
C VAL A 121 -3.95 -5.24 -1.65
N MET A 122 -3.18 -4.92 -0.61
CA MET A 122 -2.74 -5.90 0.39
C MET A 122 -3.80 -6.06 1.46
N THR A 123 -4.13 -7.31 1.78
CA THR A 123 -5.21 -7.63 2.72
C THR A 123 -4.75 -8.54 3.85
N GLY A 124 -5.51 -8.53 4.95
CA GLY A 124 -5.43 -9.54 6.01
C GLY A 124 -6.20 -10.83 5.68
N GLY A 125 -6.77 -10.95 4.48
CA GLY A 125 -7.49 -12.13 4.02
C GLY A 125 -6.58 -13.31 3.66
N TYR A 126 -7.13 -14.28 2.92
CA TYR A 126 -6.42 -15.51 2.55
C TYR A 126 -6.53 -15.87 1.06
N MET A 127 -7.20 -15.04 0.25
CA MET A 127 -7.33 -15.28 -1.19
C MET A 127 -6.57 -14.24 -2.00
N ALA A 128 -5.64 -14.70 -2.83
CA ALA A 128 -4.97 -13.87 -3.83
C ALA A 128 -5.67 -14.00 -5.19
N TYR A 129 -5.95 -12.88 -5.84
CA TYR A 129 -6.59 -12.86 -7.16
C TYR A 129 -6.30 -11.57 -7.91
N THR A 130 -6.58 -11.59 -9.20
CA THR A 130 -6.57 -10.38 -10.04
C THR A 130 -7.99 -9.95 -10.32
N ARG A 131 -8.29 -8.69 -10.05
CA ARG A 131 -9.58 -8.08 -10.38
C ARG A 131 -9.72 -7.83 -11.90
N PRO A 132 -10.95 -7.74 -12.43
CA PRO A 132 -11.16 -7.41 -13.85
C PRO A 132 -10.53 -6.10 -14.29
N ASP A 133 -10.37 -5.14 -13.38
CA ASP A 133 -9.71 -3.84 -13.62
C ASP A 133 -8.17 -3.91 -13.58
N GLY A 134 -7.59 -5.10 -13.37
CA GLY A 134 -6.16 -5.35 -13.34
C GLY A 134 -5.49 -5.15 -11.98
N VAL A 135 -6.20 -4.66 -10.97
CA VAL A 135 -5.68 -4.52 -9.61
C VAL A 135 -5.49 -5.91 -9.00
N LYS A 136 -4.32 -6.16 -8.43
CA LYS A 136 -4.00 -7.40 -7.71
C LYS A 136 -4.46 -7.29 -6.25
N VAL A 137 -5.11 -8.33 -5.76
CA VAL A 137 -5.44 -8.48 -4.35
C VAL A 137 -4.53 -9.56 -3.78
N ILE A 138 -3.70 -9.19 -2.81
CA ILE A 138 -2.66 -10.08 -2.28
C ILE A 138 -2.74 -10.07 -0.75
N PRO A 139 -3.04 -11.20 -0.11
CA PRO A 139 -2.91 -11.32 1.33
C PRO A 139 -1.47 -11.13 1.79
N LEU A 140 -1.29 -10.43 2.91
CA LEU A 140 0.05 -10.27 3.51
C LEU A 140 0.72 -11.63 3.77
N ALA A 141 -0.05 -12.63 4.19
CA ALA A 141 0.44 -13.99 4.44
C ALA A 141 0.95 -14.72 3.17
N CYS A 142 0.67 -14.21 1.97
CA CYS A 142 1.19 -14.76 0.72
C CYS A 142 2.58 -14.24 0.36
N LEU A 143 3.07 -13.21 1.07
CA LEU A 143 4.45 -12.73 0.88
C LEU A 143 5.43 -13.73 1.49
N LYS A 144 6.47 -14.01 0.72
CA LYS A 144 7.60 -14.84 1.15
C LYS A 144 8.80 -14.58 0.25
N ASP A 145 9.97 -14.92 0.73
CA ASP A 145 11.24 -14.93 0.03
C ASP A 145 11.36 -16.00 -1.07
#